data_7d585fbdd0359a506bb90e6e234c2eae
#
_entry.id   7d585fbdd0359a506bb90e6e234c2eae
#
_cell.length_a   1.000
_cell.length_b   1.000
_cell.length_c   1.000
_cell.angle_alpha   90.00
_cell.angle_beta   90.00
_cell.angle_gamma   90.00
#
_symmetry.space_group_name_H-M   'P 1'
#
loop_
_entity.id
_entity.type
_entity.pdbx_description
1 polymer ?
#
loop_
_entity_poly.entity_id
_entity_poly.type
_entity_poly.pdbx_seq_one_letter_code
_entity_poly.pdbx_strand_id
1 'polypeptide(L)'
;MEQNLHQTQTVTVIALIIFALIMIAIGIFSARKTKTMDGFLLGGRKIGACVSAFAYGTSYFSAVSFVGYAGQHGWNIGLGSIWIGIGNAIFGCLLAWMLLAKRTRTMTHTLKSKTMPEFFEGRFNSTKMKVLAAIIIFVFLVPYSAAVYKGLGSMFTTIFPTVSVNTWMLVIAVLTAIYLVLGG
;
A
#
# COMPACT_ATOMS: atom_id res chain seq x y z
N MET A 1 21.31 -23.77 17.43
CA MET A 1 20.29 -22.68 17.33
C MET A 1 20.87 -21.44 16.67
N GLU A 2 22.07 -20.97 17.08
CA GLU A 2 22.74 -19.79 16.48
C GLU A 2 23.08 -19.97 15.00
N GLN A 3 23.54 -21.13 14.58
CA GLN A 3 23.90 -21.42 13.20
C GLN A 3 22.71 -21.30 12.24
N ASN A 4 21.52 -21.73 12.68
CA ASN A 4 20.27 -21.57 11.92
C ASN A 4 19.83 -20.11 11.86
N LEU A 5 20.09 -19.32 12.90
CA LEU A 5 19.75 -17.89 12.92
C LEU A 5 20.62 -17.11 11.92
N HIS A 6 21.93 -17.35 11.92
CA HIS A 6 22.84 -16.74 10.96
C HIS A 6 22.50 -17.11 9.51
N GLN A 7 22.17 -18.36 9.25
CA GLN A 7 21.76 -18.82 7.93
C GLN A 7 20.45 -18.12 7.49
N THR A 8 19.47 -18.02 8.37
CA THR A 8 18.22 -17.31 8.09
C THR A 8 18.46 -15.84 7.83
N GLN A 9 19.28 -15.17 8.61
CA GLN A 9 19.64 -13.76 8.39
C GLN A 9 20.32 -13.54 7.04
N THR A 10 21.27 -14.40 6.69
CA THR A 10 21.98 -14.31 5.41
C THR A 10 21.03 -14.47 4.22
N VAL A 11 20.16 -15.48 4.25
CA VAL A 11 19.15 -15.71 3.20
C VAL A 11 18.21 -14.52 3.10
N THR A 12 17.76 -13.97 4.24
CA THR A 12 16.88 -12.80 4.27
C THR A 12 17.56 -11.56 3.69
N VAL A 13 18.82 -11.31 4.01
CA VAL A 13 19.58 -10.18 3.45
C VAL A 13 19.72 -10.31 1.94
N ILE A 14 20.07 -11.50 1.45
CA ILE A 14 20.19 -11.76 -0.01
C ILE A 14 18.84 -11.51 -0.69
N ALA A 15 17.74 -12.03 -0.14
CA ALA A 15 16.41 -11.84 -0.67
C ALA A 15 16.00 -10.35 -0.70
N LEU A 16 16.33 -9.60 0.35
CA LEU A 16 16.07 -8.15 0.42
C LEU A 16 16.89 -7.37 -0.62
N ILE A 17 18.15 -7.72 -0.82
CA ILE A 17 19.00 -7.09 -1.84
C ILE A 17 18.42 -7.35 -3.24
N ILE A 18 18.08 -8.60 -3.54
CA ILE A 18 17.46 -8.96 -4.83
C ILE A 18 16.15 -8.20 -5.03
N PHE A 19 15.29 -8.15 -4.01
CA PHE A 19 14.05 -7.41 -4.05
C PHE A 19 14.28 -5.91 -4.29
N ALA A 20 15.22 -5.29 -3.57
CA ALA A 20 15.57 -3.88 -3.74
C ALA A 20 16.09 -3.58 -5.16
N LEU A 21 16.92 -4.44 -5.70
CA LEU A 21 17.42 -4.30 -7.08
C LEU A 21 16.28 -4.38 -8.11
N ILE A 22 15.37 -5.33 -7.95
CA ILE A 22 14.18 -5.46 -8.80
C ILE A 22 13.33 -4.19 -8.70
N MET A 23 13.06 -3.68 -7.50
CA MET A 23 12.28 -2.48 -7.28
C MET A 23 12.92 -1.23 -7.89
N ILE A 24 14.23 -1.08 -7.74
CA ILE A 24 14.99 0.02 -8.37
C ILE A 24 14.92 -0.08 -9.90
N ALA A 25 15.11 -1.26 -10.46
CA ALA A 25 15.02 -1.50 -11.90
C ALA A 25 13.63 -1.13 -12.43
N ILE A 26 12.56 -1.57 -11.76
CA ILE A 26 11.17 -1.21 -12.10
C ILE A 26 10.95 0.29 -11.98
N GLY A 27 11.44 0.93 -10.90
CA GLY A 27 11.34 2.37 -10.69
C GLY A 27 11.99 3.17 -11.82
N ILE A 28 13.22 2.83 -12.20
CA ILE A 28 13.93 3.49 -13.32
C ILE A 28 13.19 3.28 -14.65
N PHE A 29 12.69 2.06 -14.89
CA PHE A 29 11.95 1.76 -16.12
C PHE A 29 10.62 2.52 -16.18
N SER A 30 9.93 2.63 -15.05
CA SER A 30 8.67 3.38 -14.91
C SER A 30 8.92 4.88 -15.07
N ALA A 31 9.91 5.44 -14.41
CA ALA A 31 10.26 6.85 -14.49
C ALA A 31 10.51 7.33 -15.92
N ARG A 32 11.12 6.49 -16.77
CA ARG A 32 11.36 6.81 -18.19
C ARG A 32 10.08 6.93 -19.01
N LYS A 33 9.01 6.26 -18.60
CA LYS A 33 7.70 6.25 -19.29
C LYS A 33 6.72 7.27 -18.71
N THR A 34 6.92 7.68 -17.47
CA THR A 34 6.00 8.53 -16.71
C THR A 34 6.43 9.99 -16.78
N LYS A 35 6.07 10.68 -17.90
CA LYS A 35 6.41 12.10 -18.11
C LYS A 35 5.28 13.06 -17.79
N THR A 36 4.09 12.57 -17.46
CA THR A 36 2.91 13.40 -17.23
C THR A 36 2.26 13.04 -15.90
N MET A 37 1.53 14.01 -15.29
CA MET A 37 0.78 13.76 -14.05
C MET A 37 -0.27 12.64 -14.21
N ASP A 38 -0.87 12.52 -15.39
CA ASP A 38 -1.81 11.42 -15.68
C ASP A 38 -1.10 10.07 -15.76
N GLY A 39 0.11 10.05 -16.31
CA GLY A 39 0.97 8.88 -16.31
C GLY A 39 1.34 8.46 -14.87
N PHE A 40 1.73 9.42 -14.03
CA PHE A 40 2.15 9.19 -12.66
C PHE A 40 1.00 8.72 -11.76
N LEU A 41 -0.15 9.40 -11.75
CA LEU A 41 -1.27 9.10 -10.85
C LEU A 41 -2.16 7.96 -11.33
N LEU A 42 -2.32 7.79 -12.66
CA LEU A 42 -3.33 6.90 -13.23
C LEU A 42 -2.75 5.86 -14.22
N GLY A 43 -1.42 5.79 -14.34
CA GLY A 43 -0.79 4.93 -15.36
C GLY A 43 -1.28 5.23 -16.78
N GLY A 44 -1.66 6.49 -17.05
CA GLY A 44 -2.24 6.91 -18.33
C GLY A 44 -3.61 6.31 -18.64
N ARG A 45 -4.29 5.71 -17.67
CA ARG A 45 -5.60 5.00 -17.80
C ARG A 45 -5.57 3.84 -18.83
N LYS A 46 -4.38 3.34 -19.16
CA LYS A 46 -4.18 2.25 -20.16
C LYS A 46 -3.78 0.93 -19.51
N ILE A 47 -3.73 0.87 -18.17
CA ILE A 47 -3.36 -0.32 -17.43
C ILE A 47 -4.44 -1.39 -17.61
N GLY A 48 -4.04 -2.60 -17.98
CA GLY A 48 -4.95 -3.73 -18.16
C GLY A 48 -5.58 -4.22 -16.85
N ALA A 49 -6.68 -4.95 -16.95
CA ALA A 49 -7.44 -5.42 -15.81
C ALA A 49 -6.63 -6.32 -14.85
N CYS A 50 -5.80 -7.22 -15.38
CA CYS A 50 -4.94 -8.09 -14.56
C CYS A 50 -3.95 -7.29 -13.71
N VAL A 51 -3.21 -6.35 -14.33
CA VAL A 51 -2.23 -5.54 -13.60
C VAL A 51 -2.93 -4.66 -12.55
N SER A 52 -4.09 -4.09 -12.88
CA SER A 52 -4.88 -3.31 -11.92
C SER A 52 -5.37 -4.17 -10.74
N ALA A 53 -5.80 -5.41 -10.99
CA ALA A 53 -6.24 -6.32 -9.94
C ALA A 53 -5.09 -6.70 -8.99
N PHE A 54 -3.91 -7.02 -9.54
CA PHE A 54 -2.72 -7.30 -8.73
C PHE A 54 -2.25 -6.09 -7.94
N ALA A 55 -2.21 -4.90 -8.57
CA ALA A 55 -1.85 -3.66 -7.90
C ALA A 55 -2.82 -3.33 -6.75
N TYR A 56 -4.13 -3.51 -6.97
CA TYR A 56 -5.13 -3.36 -5.92
C TYR A 56 -4.93 -4.39 -4.80
N GLY A 57 -4.79 -5.67 -5.15
CA GLY A 57 -4.59 -6.74 -4.18
C GLY A 57 -3.38 -6.49 -3.28
N THR A 58 -2.23 -6.15 -3.85
CA THR A 58 -1.00 -5.86 -3.08
C THR A 58 -1.11 -4.61 -2.21
N SER A 59 -1.83 -3.59 -2.67
CA SER A 59 -2.06 -2.37 -1.88
C SER A 59 -3.10 -2.58 -0.77
N TYR A 60 -4.07 -3.46 -0.99
CA TYR A 60 -5.13 -3.75 -0.03
C TYR A 60 -4.66 -4.62 1.12
N PHE A 61 -3.80 -5.61 0.86
CA PHE A 61 -3.22 -6.47 1.88
C PHE A 61 -2.16 -5.72 2.70
N SER A 62 -2.65 -5.00 3.71
CA SER A 62 -1.81 -4.24 4.63
C SER A 62 -0.99 -5.18 5.53
N ALA A 63 0.29 -4.90 5.71
CA ALA A 63 1.14 -5.58 6.69
C ALA A 63 0.56 -5.49 8.11
N VAL A 64 -0.06 -4.37 8.48
CA VAL A 64 -0.70 -4.18 9.79
C VAL A 64 -1.90 -5.11 9.95
N SER A 65 -2.78 -5.18 8.95
CA SER A 65 -3.98 -6.01 9.03
C SER A 65 -3.66 -7.49 8.93
N PHE A 66 -2.74 -7.88 8.04
CA PHE A 66 -2.45 -9.28 7.76
C PHE A 66 -1.50 -9.90 8.79
N VAL A 67 -0.39 -9.23 9.08
CA VAL A 67 0.62 -9.74 10.01
C VAL A 67 0.27 -9.38 11.45
N GLY A 68 -0.15 -8.15 11.69
CA GLY A 68 -0.51 -7.68 13.03
C GLY A 68 -1.84 -8.26 13.51
N TYR A 69 -2.94 -7.79 12.95
CA TYR A 69 -4.27 -8.14 13.49
C TYR A 69 -4.69 -9.57 13.16
N ALA A 70 -4.57 -10.03 11.92
CA ALA A 70 -4.99 -11.38 11.55
C ALA A 70 -4.14 -12.44 12.24
N GLY A 71 -2.82 -12.23 12.32
CA GLY A 71 -1.91 -13.12 13.05
C GLY A 71 -2.22 -13.18 14.54
N GLN A 72 -2.42 -12.03 15.18
CA GLN A 72 -2.74 -11.95 16.61
C GLN A 72 -4.12 -12.55 16.93
N HIS A 73 -5.13 -12.30 16.11
CA HIS A 73 -6.44 -12.91 16.28
C HIS A 73 -6.43 -14.41 15.99
N GLY A 74 -5.66 -14.85 14.97
CA GLY A 74 -5.46 -16.27 14.71
C GLY A 74 -4.83 -17.01 15.88
N TRP A 75 -3.87 -16.39 16.55
CA TRP A 75 -3.25 -16.94 17.75
C TRP A 75 -4.22 -17.02 18.94
N ASN A 76 -5.02 -15.97 19.17
CA ASN A 76 -5.89 -15.88 20.34
C ASN A 76 -7.23 -16.61 20.18
N ILE A 77 -7.82 -16.61 19.00
CA ILE A 77 -9.17 -17.12 18.71
C ILE A 77 -9.13 -18.41 17.89
N GLY A 78 -7.99 -18.73 17.28
CA GLY A 78 -7.82 -19.90 16.42
C GLY A 78 -8.56 -19.75 15.08
N LEU A 79 -9.08 -20.85 14.56
CA LEU A 79 -9.74 -20.93 13.24
C LEU A 79 -10.96 -20.00 13.11
N GLY A 80 -11.56 -19.58 14.22
CA GLY A 80 -12.68 -18.62 14.19
C GLY A 80 -12.31 -17.26 13.57
N SER A 81 -11.02 -16.88 13.56
CA SER A 81 -10.55 -15.65 12.94
C SER A 81 -10.68 -15.64 11.41
N ILE A 82 -10.83 -16.79 10.76
CA ILE A 82 -11.02 -16.92 9.30
C ILE A 82 -12.29 -16.19 8.85
N TRP A 83 -13.34 -16.14 9.70
CA TRP A 83 -14.57 -15.42 9.40
C TRP A 83 -14.36 -13.92 9.21
N ILE A 84 -13.38 -13.33 9.87
CA ILE A 84 -13.01 -11.91 9.67
C ILE A 84 -12.48 -11.72 8.23
N GLY A 85 -11.63 -12.62 7.76
CA GLY A 85 -11.11 -12.60 6.39
C GLY A 85 -12.21 -12.81 5.34
N ILE A 86 -13.07 -13.79 5.54
CA ILE A 86 -14.20 -14.09 4.64
C ILE A 86 -15.17 -12.89 4.59
N GLY A 87 -15.56 -12.37 5.75
CA GLY A 87 -16.43 -11.20 5.84
C GLY A 87 -15.85 -9.98 5.12
N ASN A 88 -14.56 -9.70 5.33
CA ASN A 88 -13.86 -8.63 4.65
C ASN A 88 -13.77 -8.85 3.13
N ALA A 89 -13.51 -10.06 2.67
CA ALA A 89 -13.45 -10.38 1.23
C ALA A 89 -14.81 -10.19 0.56
N ILE A 90 -15.89 -10.63 1.19
CA ILE A 90 -17.25 -10.57 0.60
C ILE A 90 -17.82 -9.16 0.73
N PHE A 91 -17.90 -8.61 1.94
CA PHE A 91 -18.54 -7.32 2.20
C PHE A 91 -17.61 -6.14 1.96
N GLY A 92 -16.38 -6.22 2.39
CA GLY A 92 -15.40 -5.13 2.23
C GLY A 92 -14.91 -4.98 0.80
N CYS A 93 -14.61 -6.07 0.11
CA CYS A 93 -14.06 -6.01 -1.24
C CYS A 93 -15.13 -6.27 -2.31
N LEU A 94 -15.66 -7.49 -2.39
CA LEU A 94 -16.50 -7.91 -3.50
C LEU A 94 -17.75 -7.04 -3.65
N LEU A 95 -18.50 -6.84 -2.59
CA LEU A 95 -19.73 -6.04 -2.61
C LEU A 95 -19.43 -4.58 -2.93
N ALA A 96 -18.40 -4.00 -2.32
CA ALA A 96 -18.00 -2.62 -2.60
C ALA A 96 -17.60 -2.42 -4.07
N TRP A 97 -16.83 -3.35 -4.65
CA TRP A 97 -16.45 -3.30 -6.05
C TRP A 97 -17.64 -3.47 -7.00
N MET A 98 -18.54 -4.39 -6.71
CA MET A 98 -19.74 -4.61 -7.52
C MET A 98 -20.65 -3.38 -7.55
N LEU A 99 -20.84 -2.72 -6.42
CA LEU A 99 -21.74 -1.58 -6.29
C LEU A 99 -21.13 -0.26 -6.76
N LEU A 100 -19.84 -0.02 -6.40
CA LEU A 100 -19.22 1.30 -6.53
C LEU A 100 -18.29 1.43 -7.73
N ALA A 101 -17.58 0.37 -8.13
CA ALA A 101 -16.51 0.50 -9.10
C ALA A 101 -16.95 1.08 -10.45
N LYS A 102 -18.01 0.54 -11.02
CA LYS A 102 -18.53 1.02 -12.32
C LYS A 102 -19.01 2.47 -12.23
N ARG A 103 -19.73 2.82 -11.18
CA ARG A 103 -20.28 4.17 -10.98
C ARG A 103 -19.15 5.19 -10.75
N THR A 104 -18.23 4.87 -9.87
CA THR A 104 -17.06 5.73 -9.58
C THR A 104 -16.19 5.92 -10.82
N ARG A 105 -15.91 4.84 -11.56
CA ARG A 105 -15.12 4.93 -12.79
C ARG A 105 -15.77 5.84 -13.83
N THR A 106 -17.07 5.69 -14.07
CA THR A 106 -17.80 6.53 -15.02
C THR A 106 -17.76 7.99 -14.59
N MET A 107 -18.04 8.28 -13.30
CA MET A 107 -18.01 9.65 -12.79
C MET A 107 -16.62 10.28 -12.85
N THR A 108 -15.57 9.58 -12.42
CA THR A 108 -14.20 10.09 -12.45
C THR A 108 -13.72 10.34 -13.88
N HIS A 109 -14.19 9.55 -14.84
CA HIS A 109 -13.89 9.77 -16.24
C HIS A 109 -14.61 11.01 -16.80
N THR A 110 -15.90 11.18 -16.48
CA THR A 110 -16.71 12.33 -16.91
C THR A 110 -16.19 13.62 -16.28
N LEU A 111 -15.88 13.61 -14.99
CA LEU A 111 -15.36 14.77 -14.25
C LEU A 111 -13.87 15.03 -14.52
N LYS A 112 -13.19 14.15 -15.28
CA LYS A 112 -11.74 14.19 -15.53
C LYS A 112 -10.90 14.30 -14.26
N SER A 113 -11.44 13.83 -13.13
CA SER A 113 -10.78 13.86 -11.82
C SER A 113 -9.66 12.79 -11.75
N LYS A 114 -8.53 13.15 -11.15
CA LYS A 114 -7.35 12.29 -10.98
C LYS A 114 -7.19 11.83 -9.54
N THR A 115 -7.70 12.62 -8.60
CA THR A 115 -7.61 12.39 -7.16
C THR A 115 -8.99 12.43 -6.51
N MET A 116 -9.12 11.87 -5.31
CA MET A 116 -10.37 11.93 -4.55
C MET A 116 -10.80 13.36 -4.19
N PRO A 117 -9.91 14.28 -3.78
CA PRO A 117 -10.29 15.68 -3.59
C PRO A 117 -10.85 16.35 -4.85
N GLU A 118 -10.25 16.09 -6.02
CA GLU A 118 -10.79 16.59 -7.31
C GLU A 118 -12.13 15.98 -7.66
N PHE A 119 -12.35 14.71 -7.32
CA PHE A 119 -13.66 14.07 -7.51
C PHE A 119 -14.75 14.77 -6.70
N PHE A 120 -14.49 15.11 -5.44
CA PHE A 120 -15.42 15.85 -4.61
C PHE A 120 -15.65 17.27 -5.12
N GLU A 121 -14.60 17.96 -5.57
CA GLU A 121 -14.73 19.27 -6.22
C GLU A 121 -15.67 19.20 -7.43
N GLY A 122 -15.43 18.28 -8.35
CA GLY A 122 -16.24 18.13 -9.55
C GLY A 122 -17.67 17.66 -9.25
N ARG A 123 -17.86 16.81 -8.24
CA ARG A 123 -19.19 16.29 -7.88
C ARG A 123 -20.08 17.33 -7.22
N PHE A 124 -19.51 18.15 -6.34
CA PHE A 124 -20.23 19.15 -5.54
C PHE A 124 -20.04 20.58 -6.04
N ASN A 125 -19.26 20.75 -7.12
CA ASN A 125 -18.91 22.05 -7.69
C ASN A 125 -18.44 23.05 -6.61
N SER A 126 -17.55 22.58 -5.72
CA SER A 126 -17.10 23.33 -4.56
C SER A 126 -15.61 23.10 -4.27
N THR A 127 -14.82 24.14 -4.44
CA THR A 127 -13.38 24.13 -4.09
C THR A 127 -13.18 23.94 -2.57
N LYS A 128 -14.12 24.38 -1.74
CA LYS A 128 -14.06 24.14 -0.29
C LYS A 128 -14.10 22.64 0.03
N MET A 129 -14.92 21.86 -0.69
CA MET A 129 -14.97 20.40 -0.55
C MET A 129 -13.67 19.73 -0.94
N LYS A 130 -12.99 20.21 -1.99
CA LYS A 130 -11.66 19.72 -2.37
C LYS A 130 -10.65 19.91 -1.26
N VAL A 131 -10.56 21.14 -0.72
CA VAL A 131 -9.61 21.49 0.34
C VAL A 131 -9.91 20.68 1.61
N LEU A 132 -11.17 20.60 2.01
CA LEU A 132 -11.58 19.80 3.17
C LEU A 132 -11.21 18.32 3.00
N ALA A 133 -11.51 17.72 1.85
CA ALA A 133 -11.16 16.34 1.56
C ALA A 133 -9.65 16.12 1.56
N ALA A 134 -8.87 17.05 1.00
CA ALA A 134 -7.41 16.96 1.00
C ALA A 134 -6.83 17.01 2.43
N ILE A 135 -7.34 17.92 3.28
CA ILE A 135 -6.93 18.03 4.68
C ILE A 135 -7.26 16.75 5.45
N ILE A 136 -8.48 16.23 5.33
CA ILE A 136 -8.92 15.00 6.00
C ILE A 136 -8.01 13.83 5.57
N ILE A 137 -7.81 13.64 4.28
CA ILE A 137 -6.96 12.58 3.75
C ILE A 137 -5.54 12.70 4.31
N PHE A 138 -4.95 13.90 4.28
CA PHE A 138 -3.59 14.13 4.78
C PHE A 138 -3.47 13.81 6.28
N VAL A 139 -4.37 14.36 7.10
CA VAL A 139 -4.37 14.17 8.57
C VAL A 139 -4.50 12.70 8.95
N PHE A 140 -5.33 11.93 8.26
CA PHE A 140 -5.52 10.50 8.58
C PHE A 140 -4.51 9.57 7.92
N LEU A 141 -3.91 9.95 6.79
CA LEU A 141 -2.86 9.15 6.16
C LEU A 141 -1.55 9.14 6.94
N VAL A 142 -1.21 10.22 7.64
CA VAL A 142 0.04 10.30 8.41
C VAL A 142 0.10 9.23 9.51
N PRO A 143 -0.87 9.13 10.44
CA PRO A 143 -0.86 8.07 11.46
C PRO A 143 -1.02 6.67 10.86
N TYR A 144 -1.77 6.52 9.76
CA TYR A 144 -1.88 5.26 9.05
C TYR A 144 -0.52 4.79 8.51
N SER A 145 0.21 5.67 7.83
CA SER A 145 1.55 5.36 7.31
C SER A 145 2.54 5.01 8.43
N ALA A 146 2.49 5.75 9.54
CA ALA A 146 3.31 5.45 10.72
C ALA A 146 3.03 4.04 11.28
N ALA A 147 1.76 3.63 11.34
CA ALA A 147 1.37 2.29 11.78
C ALA A 147 1.90 1.20 10.82
N VAL A 148 1.86 1.43 9.50
CA VAL A 148 2.41 0.50 8.50
C VAL A 148 3.92 0.35 8.66
N TYR A 149 4.66 1.45 8.78
CA TYR A 149 6.11 1.41 9.00
C TYR A 149 6.48 0.73 10.32
N LYS A 150 5.71 0.95 11.39
CA LYS A 150 5.89 0.27 12.66
C LYS A 150 5.66 -1.24 12.54
N GLY A 151 4.63 -1.67 11.81
CA GLY A 151 4.34 -3.08 11.55
C GLY A 151 5.49 -3.76 10.80
N LEU A 152 5.99 -3.15 9.73
CA LEU A 152 7.15 -3.64 8.99
C LEU A 152 8.42 -3.64 9.84
N GLY A 153 8.68 -2.56 10.58
CA GLY A 153 9.84 -2.47 11.47
C GLY A 153 9.88 -3.56 12.53
N SER A 154 8.73 -3.90 13.12
CA SER A 154 8.64 -4.98 14.10
C SER A 154 8.93 -6.37 13.49
N MET A 155 8.49 -6.61 12.25
CA MET A 155 8.84 -7.85 11.53
C MET A 155 10.36 -8.00 11.34
N PHE A 156 11.02 -6.93 10.88
CA PHE A 156 12.47 -6.96 10.68
C PHE A 156 13.23 -7.12 11.99
N THR A 157 12.76 -6.55 13.09
CA THR A 157 13.36 -6.72 14.41
C THR A 157 13.28 -8.17 14.91
N THR A 158 12.28 -8.93 14.50
CA THR A 158 12.19 -10.37 14.82
C THR A 158 13.33 -11.17 14.16
N ILE A 159 13.75 -10.77 12.96
CA ILE A 159 14.83 -11.42 12.22
C ILE A 159 16.20 -10.86 12.64
N PHE A 160 16.28 -9.57 12.93
CA PHE A 160 17.48 -8.83 13.31
C PHE A 160 17.31 -8.18 14.70
N PRO A 161 17.39 -8.94 15.80
CA PRO A 161 17.10 -8.43 17.14
C PRO A 161 18.05 -7.33 17.62
N THR A 162 19.23 -7.22 17.01
CA THR A 162 20.26 -6.21 17.34
C THR A 162 19.89 -4.81 16.87
N VAL A 163 18.94 -4.67 15.92
CA VAL A 163 18.55 -3.38 15.32
C VAL A 163 17.19 -2.97 15.87
N SER A 164 17.09 -1.71 16.31
CA SER A 164 15.83 -1.22 16.89
C SER A 164 14.72 -1.08 15.86
N VAL A 165 13.46 -1.21 16.29
CA VAL A 165 12.27 -1.00 15.45
C VAL A 165 12.30 0.37 14.78
N ASN A 166 12.71 1.42 15.51
CA ASN A 166 12.76 2.78 14.99
C ASN A 166 13.76 2.94 13.85
N THR A 167 14.91 2.24 13.93
CA THR A 167 15.91 2.23 12.85
C THR A 167 15.32 1.59 11.60
N TRP A 168 14.65 0.45 11.73
CA TRP A 168 13.98 -0.20 10.60
C TRP A 168 12.87 0.67 10.01
N MET A 169 12.06 1.33 10.83
CA MET A 169 11.04 2.27 10.37
C MET A 169 11.66 3.38 9.50
N LEU A 170 12.78 3.95 9.95
CA LEU A 170 13.45 5.03 9.23
C LEU A 170 14.04 4.53 7.90
N VAL A 171 14.70 3.39 7.90
CA VAL A 171 15.26 2.78 6.69
C VAL A 171 14.17 2.50 5.65
N ILE A 172 13.06 1.87 6.08
CA ILE A 172 11.93 1.55 5.20
C ILE A 172 11.28 2.83 4.67
N ALA A 173 11.11 3.85 5.52
CA ALA A 173 10.52 5.11 5.13
C ALA A 173 11.36 5.83 4.08
N VAL A 174 12.68 5.88 4.26
CA VAL A 174 13.61 6.49 3.29
C VAL A 174 13.60 5.73 1.97
N LEU A 175 13.70 4.40 2.00
CA LEU A 175 13.63 3.57 0.79
C LEU A 175 12.32 3.75 0.03
N THR A 176 11.20 3.79 0.76
CA THR A 176 9.87 4.02 0.17
C THR A 176 9.76 5.42 -0.44
N ALA A 177 10.28 6.44 0.24
CA ALA A 177 10.28 7.82 -0.27
C ALA A 177 11.10 7.93 -1.56
N ILE A 178 12.30 7.34 -1.60
CA ILE A 178 13.14 7.31 -2.80
C ILE A 178 12.41 6.60 -3.94
N TYR A 179 11.82 5.43 -3.68
CA TYR A 179 11.08 4.68 -4.67
C TYR A 179 9.90 5.47 -5.25
N LEU A 180 9.11 6.12 -4.38
CA LEU A 180 7.95 6.92 -4.80
C LEU A 180 8.35 8.15 -5.63
N VAL A 181 9.45 8.81 -5.27
CA VAL A 181 9.93 9.97 -6.03
C VAL A 181 10.49 9.57 -7.40
N LEU A 182 11.13 8.41 -7.49
CA LEU A 182 11.72 7.93 -8.74
C LEU A 182 10.71 7.34 -9.71
N GLY A 183 9.70 6.65 -9.24
CA GLY A 183 8.86 5.81 -10.13
C GLY A 183 7.36 6.07 -10.10
N GLY A 184 6.82 6.71 -9.05
CA GLY A 184 5.39 6.93 -8.90
C GLY A 184 4.62 5.66 -8.61
#